data_da4057f2382762de7bbc691d96d46cc2
#
_entry.id   da4057f2382762de7bbc691d96d46cc2
#
_cell.length_a   1.000
_cell.length_b   1.000
_cell.length_c   1.000
_cell.angle_alpha   90.00
_cell.angle_beta   90.00
_cell.angle_gamma   90.00
#
_symmetry.space_group_name_H-M   'P 1'
#
loop_
_entity.id
_entity.type
_entity.pdbx_description
1 polymer ?
#
loop_
_entity_poly.entity_id
_entity_poly.type
_entity_poly.pdbx_seq_one_letter_code
_entity_poly.pdbx_strand_id
1 'polypeptide(L)'
;MNFLHKANIANRVFKSLVFGQVPNYAIVYVDGRCNMHCSFCIHAAMDARKTGRISPSDWGNVFKKAKSLLHLTITGGEPFLRKDLTEIISEIIDSSGVPRVSIKSNGFYIKRIKEFVPILIKQHPNTEFTLSISLDGPKIVHDKVREFKGAYDQVVNTINEMEKYRKEKNFFLRLASVLTADNKDYLPEFLEQTDKWPIDFHEIILIRDIPDEEQLRLKSMYENLSKRQQEKSSLNWRKSFNGKIFERLYKETIKRLDKNKNHSKCVAGDRFVEIFPDGLVRGCEVEKLWDISTIGKVEKNFDIVDILKSKKAKDFAKIAKNCSCTFECANAISTVYDKRNWSSFL
;
A
#
# COMPACT_ATOMS: atom_id res chain seq x y z
N MET A 1 -14.84 -0.74 14.09
CA MET A 1 -14.19 -2.07 13.99
C MET A 1 -14.77 -2.99 15.05
N ASN A 2 -15.35 -4.12 14.64
CA ASN A 2 -16.00 -5.10 15.52
C ASN A 2 -14.94 -5.80 16.40
N PHE A 3 -15.30 -6.23 17.61
CA PHE A 3 -14.42 -6.99 18.52
C PHE A 3 -13.78 -8.22 17.85
N LEU A 4 -14.56 -8.96 17.06
CA LEU A 4 -14.09 -10.13 16.31
C LEU A 4 -12.98 -9.79 15.30
N HIS A 5 -13.06 -8.64 14.67
CA HIS A 5 -12.02 -8.19 13.72
C HIS A 5 -10.71 -7.84 14.44
N LYS A 6 -10.79 -7.17 15.60
CA LYS A 6 -9.62 -6.90 16.44
C LYS A 6 -8.97 -8.20 16.94
N ALA A 7 -9.79 -9.15 17.40
CA ALA A 7 -9.30 -10.45 17.86
C ALA A 7 -8.62 -11.25 16.74
N ASN A 8 -9.16 -11.20 15.50
CA ASN A 8 -8.53 -11.83 14.34
C ASN A 8 -7.15 -11.23 14.03
N ILE A 9 -7.03 -9.89 14.03
CA ILE A 9 -5.74 -9.21 13.83
C ILE A 9 -4.75 -9.61 14.92
N ALA A 10 -5.14 -9.55 16.19
CA ALA A 10 -4.29 -9.93 17.32
C ALA A 10 -3.82 -11.39 17.22
N ASN A 11 -4.70 -12.32 16.88
CA ASN A 11 -4.36 -13.74 16.69
C ASN A 11 -3.34 -13.94 15.55
N ARG A 12 -3.48 -13.20 14.43
CA ARG A 12 -2.53 -13.27 13.30
C ARG A 12 -1.16 -12.72 13.68
N VAL A 13 -1.11 -11.59 14.40
CA VAL A 13 0.13 -11.03 14.94
C VAL A 13 0.78 -12.04 15.91
N PHE A 14 0.02 -12.61 16.83
CA PHE A 14 0.49 -13.62 17.76
C PHE A 14 1.07 -14.85 17.04
N LYS A 15 0.32 -15.43 16.10
CA LYS A 15 0.80 -16.58 15.30
C LYS A 15 2.08 -16.25 14.52
N SER A 16 2.18 -15.04 13.99
CA SER A 16 3.39 -14.60 13.31
C SER A 16 4.59 -14.47 14.24
N LEU A 17 4.39 -13.95 15.46
CA LEU A 17 5.45 -13.77 16.44
C LEU A 17 5.93 -15.10 17.05
N VAL A 18 4.98 -15.98 17.39
CA VAL A 18 5.28 -17.23 18.12
C VAL A 18 5.70 -18.33 17.17
N PHE A 19 5.03 -18.48 16.04
CA PHE A 19 5.23 -19.58 15.09
C PHE A 19 5.98 -19.17 13.82
N GLY A 20 6.44 -17.90 13.72
CA GLY A 20 7.14 -17.40 12.55
C GLY A 20 6.32 -17.45 11.27
N GLN A 21 4.98 -17.35 11.35
CA GLN A 21 4.12 -17.39 10.17
C GLN A 21 4.25 -16.12 9.33
N VAL A 22 4.44 -16.28 8.03
CA VAL A 22 4.67 -15.21 7.04
C VAL A 22 3.86 -15.47 5.76
N PRO A 23 3.62 -14.50 4.87
CA PRO A 23 3.85 -13.07 5.08
C PRO A 23 2.80 -12.42 6.00
N ASN A 24 3.07 -11.20 6.45
CA ASN A 24 2.10 -10.39 7.17
C ASN A 24 1.60 -9.21 6.33
N TYR A 25 2.35 -8.79 5.35
CA TYR A 25 1.96 -7.81 4.36
C TYR A 25 2.47 -8.23 2.98
N ALA A 26 1.58 -8.22 2.00
CA ALA A 26 1.92 -8.47 0.60
C ALA A 26 1.42 -7.32 -0.30
N ILE A 27 2.24 -6.94 -1.26
CA ILE A 27 1.83 -6.11 -2.39
C ILE A 27 1.74 -7.01 -3.61
N VAL A 28 0.60 -6.95 -4.30
CA VAL A 28 0.33 -7.72 -5.50
C VAL A 28 0.13 -6.76 -6.68
N TYR A 29 1.01 -6.85 -7.63
CA TYR A 29 0.94 -6.14 -8.90
C TYR A 29 0.17 -7.02 -9.89
N VAL A 30 -1.14 -6.81 -9.99
CA VAL A 30 -2.02 -7.68 -10.79
C VAL A 30 -1.82 -7.51 -12.31
N ASP A 31 -1.38 -6.33 -12.73
CA ASP A 31 -1.07 -5.99 -14.13
C ASP A 31 -0.01 -4.87 -14.16
N GLY A 32 0.95 -4.93 -15.06
CA GLY A 32 1.97 -3.89 -15.21
C GLY A 32 1.56 -2.76 -16.15
N ARG A 33 0.49 -2.91 -16.91
CA ARG A 33 0.00 -1.87 -17.84
C ARG A 33 -0.65 -0.72 -17.08
N CYS A 34 -0.45 0.49 -17.60
CA CYS A 34 -1.09 1.70 -17.08
C CYS A 34 -1.49 2.61 -18.26
N ASN A 35 -2.54 3.39 -18.07
CA ASN A 35 -2.96 4.43 -19.02
C ASN A 35 -2.25 5.78 -18.79
N MET A 36 -1.42 5.90 -17.75
CA MET A 36 -0.68 7.12 -17.40
C MET A 36 0.83 6.89 -17.42
N HIS A 37 1.60 8.00 -17.51
CA HIS A 37 3.06 7.98 -17.62
C HIS A 37 3.71 8.89 -16.57
N CYS A 38 3.29 8.76 -15.31
CA CYS A 38 3.71 9.63 -14.21
C CYS A 38 5.22 9.83 -14.15
N SER A 39 5.69 11.06 -13.98
CA SER A 39 7.10 11.44 -14.01
C SER A 39 7.95 10.75 -12.91
N PHE A 40 7.33 10.40 -11.79
CA PHE A 40 7.99 9.70 -10.67
C PHE A 40 7.63 8.20 -10.57
N CYS A 41 7.12 7.60 -11.65
CA CYS A 41 6.66 6.22 -11.63
C CYS A 41 7.85 5.25 -11.60
N ILE A 42 8.08 4.60 -10.47
CA ILE A 42 9.12 3.59 -10.32
C ILE A 42 8.92 2.39 -11.26
N HIS A 43 7.66 2.03 -11.58
CA HIS A 43 7.36 0.91 -12.49
C HIS A 43 7.71 1.20 -13.95
N ALA A 44 7.74 2.46 -14.35
CA ALA A 44 8.19 2.84 -15.70
C ALA A 44 9.69 2.59 -15.88
N ALA A 45 10.48 2.83 -14.82
CA ALA A 45 11.93 2.63 -14.82
C ALA A 45 12.33 1.14 -14.75
N MET A 46 11.45 0.27 -14.24
CA MET A 46 11.78 -1.13 -13.91
C MET A 46 11.31 -2.17 -14.95
N ASP A 47 10.92 -1.76 -16.17
CA ASP A 47 10.33 -2.65 -17.20
C ASP A 47 9.18 -3.54 -16.66
N ALA A 48 8.48 -3.05 -15.64
CA ALA A 48 7.41 -3.77 -14.95
C ALA A 48 6.06 -3.73 -15.68
N ARG A 49 5.99 -3.16 -16.88
CA ARG A 49 4.76 -3.01 -17.68
C ARG A 49 4.29 -4.30 -18.36
N LYS A 50 4.57 -5.44 -17.73
CA LYS A 50 4.15 -6.75 -18.24
C LYS A 50 2.68 -7.01 -17.94
N THR A 51 1.98 -7.64 -18.90
CA THR A 51 0.59 -8.08 -18.69
C THR A 51 0.55 -9.16 -17.61
N GLY A 52 -0.37 -9.00 -16.65
CA GLY A 52 -0.60 -10.04 -15.65
C GLY A 52 -1.14 -11.32 -16.27
N ARG A 53 -0.45 -12.46 -16.00
CA ARG A 53 -0.78 -13.77 -16.54
C ARG A 53 -1.29 -14.77 -15.50
N ILE A 54 -1.16 -14.43 -14.22
CA ILE A 54 -1.61 -15.29 -13.13
C ILE A 54 -3.14 -15.23 -13.07
N SER A 55 -3.78 -16.41 -13.13
CA SER A 55 -5.24 -16.52 -13.06
C SER A 55 -5.78 -16.23 -11.64
N PRO A 56 -7.08 -15.93 -11.47
CA PRO A 56 -7.66 -15.74 -10.14
C PRO A 56 -7.43 -16.93 -9.21
N SER A 57 -7.68 -18.16 -9.68
CA SER A 57 -7.46 -19.37 -8.88
C SER A 57 -5.99 -19.61 -8.51
N ASP A 58 -5.06 -19.26 -9.41
CA ASP A 58 -3.63 -19.34 -9.09
C ASP A 58 -3.25 -18.31 -8.03
N TRP A 59 -3.81 -17.10 -8.06
CA TRP A 59 -3.64 -16.12 -6.98
C TRP A 59 -4.13 -16.64 -5.62
N GLY A 60 -5.29 -17.32 -5.60
CA GLY A 60 -5.78 -18.02 -4.41
C GLY A 60 -4.77 -19.04 -3.89
N ASN A 61 -4.23 -19.87 -4.77
CA ASN A 61 -3.23 -20.89 -4.42
C ASN A 61 -1.95 -20.29 -3.84
N VAL A 62 -1.45 -19.18 -4.41
CA VAL A 62 -0.26 -18.47 -3.92
C VAL A 62 -0.39 -18.09 -2.45
N PHE A 63 -1.58 -17.74 -1.99
CA PHE A 63 -1.83 -17.27 -0.62
C PHE A 63 -2.46 -18.32 0.31
N LYS A 64 -2.62 -19.57 -0.14
CA LYS A 64 -3.34 -20.62 0.62
C LYS A 64 -2.76 -20.88 2.00
N LYS A 65 -1.45 -20.85 2.17
CA LYS A 65 -0.76 -21.03 3.46
C LYS A 65 -0.55 -19.71 4.22
N ALA A 66 -0.80 -18.55 3.60
CA ALA A 66 -0.51 -17.23 4.17
C ALA A 66 -1.53 -16.79 5.25
N LYS A 67 -1.80 -17.66 6.24
CA LYS A 67 -2.84 -17.46 7.27
C LYS A 67 -2.53 -16.35 8.28
N SER A 68 -1.32 -15.80 8.26
CA SER A 68 -0.91 -14.66 9.08
C SER A 68 -0.94 -13.31 8.33
N LEU A 69 -1.39 -13.33 7.07
CA LEU A 69 -1.49 -12.10 6.27
C LEU A 69 -2.43 -11.09 6.94
N LEU A 70 -1.92 -9.92 7.28
CA LEU A 70 -2.64 -8.82 7.95
C LEU A 70 -3.15 -7.77 6.97
N HIS A 71 -2.40 -7.55 5.91
CA HIS A 71 -2.69 -6.54 4.90
C HIS A 71 -2.29 -7.03 3.51
N LEU A 72 -3.16 -6.79 2.57
CA LEU A 72 -2.92 -6.99 1.13
C LEU A 72 -3.08 -5.65 0.42
N THR A 73 -2.08 -5.23 -0.33
CA THR A 73 -2.21 -4.12 -1.27
C THR A 73 -2.30 -4.66 -2.69
N ILE A 74 -3.37 -4.31 -3.37
CA ILE A 74 -3.57 -4.55 -4.80
C ILE A 74 -3.14 -3.30 -5.55
N THR A 75 -2.23 -3.47 -6.48
CA THR A 75 -1.67 -2.41 -7.30
C THR A 75 -1.25 -2.96 -8.67
N GLY A 76 -0.41 -2.23 -9.37
CA GLY A 76 0.13 -2.58 -10.67
C GLY A 76 0.58 -1.32 -11.38
N GLY A 77 0.44 -1.26 -12.70
CA GLY A 77 0.31 0.01 -13.40
C GLY A 77 -1.03 0.63 -12.97
N GLU A 78 -2.12 0.14 -13.57
CA GLU A 78 -3.48 0.47 -13.11
C GLU A 78 -4.29 -0.84 -12.94
N PRO A 79 -4.62 -1.24 -11.70
CA PRO A 79 -5.26 -2.55 -11.47
C PRO A 79 -6.65 -2.67 -12.10
N PHE A 80 -7.40 -1.58 -12.25
CA PHE A 80 -8.71 -1.60 -12.90
C PHE A 80 -8.66 -1.79 -14.43
N LEU A 81 -7.48 -1.92 -15.03
CA LEU A 81 -7.34 -2.47 -16.39
C LEU A 81 -7.62 -3.98 -16.43
N ARG A 82 -7.41 -4.68 -15.32
CA ARG A 82 -7.65 -6.11 -15.20
C ARG A 82 -9.15 -6.39 -15.08
N LYS A 83 -9.70 -7.23 -16.01
CA LYS A 83 -11.15 -7.49 -16.06
C LYS A 83 -11.63 -8.41 -14.94
N ASP A 84 -10.79 -9.33 -14.52
CA ASP A 84 -11.01 -10.34 -13.48
C ASP A 84 -10.46 -9.91 -12.11
N LEU A 85 -10.36 -8.58 -11.87
CA LEU A 85 -9.80 -8.04 -10.63
C LEU A 85 -10.60 -8.44 -9.38
N THR A 86 -11.93 -8.47 -9.51
CA THR A 86 -12.83 -8.85 -8.40
C THR A 86 -12.58 -10.29 -7.99
N GLU A 87 -12.51 -11.20 -8.98
CA GLU A 87 -12.25 -12.62 -8.76
C GLU A 87 -10.87 -12.84 -8.14
N ILE A 88 -9.83 -12.14 -8.60
CA ILE A 88 -8.48 -12.22 -8.03
C ILE A 88 -8.50 -11.85 -6.54
N ILE A 89 -9.12 -10.73 -6.21
CA ILE A 89 -9.17 -10.25 -4.82
C ILE A 89 -9.96 -11.23 -3.95
N SER A 90 -11.09 -11.73 -4.44
CA SER A 90 -11.93 -12.69 -3.73
C SER A 90 -11.19 -14.00 -3.47
N GLU A 91 -10.53 -14.58 -4.47
CA GLU A 91 -9.73 -15.80 -4.31
C GLU A 91 -8.61 -15.66 -3.28
N ILE A 92 -7.91 -14.51 -3.26
CA ILE A 92 -6.88 -14.25 -2.24
C ILE A 92 -7.51 -14.13 -0.84
N ILE A 93 -8.64 -13.44 -0.72
CA ILE A 93 -9.34 -13.29 0.57
C ILE A 93 -9.81 -14.66 1.07
N ASP A 94 -10.48 -15.44 0.24
CA ASP A 94 -11.04 -16.74 0.60
C ASP A 94 -9.92 -17.74 0.99
N SER A 95 -8.81 -17.70 0.27
CA SER A 95 -7.66 -18.56 0.57
C SER A 95 -6.91 -18.18 1.82
N SER A 96 -6.63 -16.89 2.05
CA SER A 96 -5.80 -16.40 3.17
C SER A 96 -6.61 -15.96 4.39
N GLY A 97 -7.86 -15.52 4.18
CA GLY A 97 -8.68 -14.85 5.19
C GLY A 97 -8.14 -13.46 5.57
N VAL A 98 -7.42 -12.77 4.67
CA VAL A 98 -6.80 -11.47 4.98
C VAL A 98 -7.86 -10.46 5.46
N PRO A 99 -7.63 -9.81 6.62
CA PRO A 99 -8.64 -8.91 7.19
C PRO A 99 -8.68 -7.53 6.55
N ARG A 100 -7.67 -7.16 5.74
CA ARG A 100 -7.58 -5.82 5.14
C ARG A 100 -7.00 -5.86 3.75
N VAL A 101 -7.67 -5.17 2.84
CA VAL A 101 -7.26 -5.01 1.43
C VAL A 101 -7.26 -3.54 1.06
N SER A 102 -6.13 -3.03 0.57
CA SER A 102 -6.03 -1.71 -0.07
C SER A 102 -5.93 -1.88 -1.58
N ILE A 103 -6.74 -1.14 -2.32
CA ILE A 103 -6.69 -1.08 -3.78
C ILE A 103 -6.16 0.29 -4.16
N LYS A 104 -4.99 0.33 -4.80
CA LYS A 104 -4.37 1.57 -5.30
C LYS A 104 -4.86 1.81 -6.73
N SER A 105 -5.29 3.03 -7.05
CA SER A 105 -5.75 3.39 -8.39
C SER A 105 -5.43 4.84 -8.73
N ASN A 106 -5.24 5.10 -10.02
CA ASN A 106 -5.19 6.47 -10.53
C ASN A 106 -6.59 7.12 -10.66
N GLY A 107 -7.65 6.39 -10.34
CA GLY A 107 -9.02 6.90 -10.32
C GLY A 107 -9.69 7.08 -11.70
N PHE A 108 -9.02 6.71 -12.79
CA PHE A 108 -9.51 6.98 -14.14
C PHE A 108 -10.68 6.08 -14.57
N TYR A 109 -10.68 4.81 -14.16
CA TYR A 109 -11.65 3.81 -14.63
C TYR A 109 -12.92 3.78 -13.78
N ILE A 110 -13.59 4.91 -13.63
CA ILE A 110 -14.78 5.11 -12.79
C ILE A 110 -15.87 4.03 -12.98
N LYS A 111 -16.16 3.63 -14.22
CA LYS A 111 -17.17 2.59 -14.52
C LYS A 111 -16.81 1.27 -13.83
N ARG A 112 -15.57 0.81 -13.96
CA ARG A 112 -15.10 -0.43 -13.33
C ARG A 112 -15.00 -0.31 -11.82
N ILE A 113 -14.54 0.82 -11.29
CA ILE A 113 -14.51 1.07 -9.84
C ILE A 113 -15.92 0.95 -9.26
N LYS A 114 -16.92 1.52 -9.93
CA LYS A 114 -18.34 1.43 -9.53
C LYS A 114 -18.92 0.02 -9.58
N GLU A 115 -18.43 -0.83 -10.46
CA GLU A 115 -18.84 -2.24 -10.55
C GLU A 115 -18.15 -3.08 -9.48
N PHE A 116 -16.83 -2.99 -9.36
CA PHE A 116 -16.01 -3.93 -8.60
C PHE A 116 -16.04 -3.66 -7.11
N VAL A 117 -15.90 -2.40 -6.69
CA VAL A 117 -15.77 -2.07 -5.26
C VAL A 117 -17.01 -2.47 -4.45
N PRO A 118 -18.26 -2.19 -4.90
CA PRO A 118 -19.46 -2.60 -4.16
C PRO A 118 -19.62 -4.12 -4.05
N ILE A 119 -19.22 -4.86 -5.08
CA ILE A 119 -19.25 -6.32 -5.05
C ILE A 119 -18.34 -6.85 -3.95
N LEU A 120 -17.09 -6.39 -3.91
CA LEU A 120 -16.10 -6.80 -2.90
C LEU A 120 -16.55 -6.49 -1.47
N ILE A 121 -17.06 -5.27 -1.23
CA ILE A 121 -17.57 -4.83 0.07
C ILE A 121 -18.69 -5.77 0.57
N LYS A 122 -19.60 -6.14 -0.32
CA LYS A 122 -20.75 -6.99 -0.01
C LYS A 122 -20.37 -8.45 0.17
N GLN A 123 -19.49 -8.99 -0.69
CA GLN A 123 -19.09 -10.39 -0.63
C GLN A 123 -18.19 -10.70 0.57
N HIS A 124 -17.37 -9.74 1.01
CA HIS A 124 -16.42 -9.93 2.09
C HIS A 124 -16.64 -8.97 3.27
N PRO A 125 -17.76 -9.09 4.00
CA PRO A 125 -18.15 -8.15 5.06
C PRO A 125 -17.18 -8.12 6.26
N ASN A 126 -16.33 -9.13 6.40
CA ASN A 126 -15.31 -9.23 7.45
C ASN A 126 -13.92 -8.72 7.01
N THR A 127 -13.79 -8.29 5.75
CA THR A 127 -12.56 -7.68 5.22
C THR A 127 -12.75 -6.17 5.11
N GLU A 128 -11.83 -5.41 5.66
CA GLU A 128 -11.79 -3.95 5.54
C GLU A 128 -11.15 -3.56 4.20
N PHE A 129 -11.87 -2.81 3.39
CA PHE A 129 -11.41 -2.31 2.10
C PHE A 129 -11.02 -0.84 2.17
N THR A 130 -9.89 -0.49 1.59
CA THR A 130 -9.49 0.90 1.36
C THR A 130 -9.29 1.12 -0.13
N LEU A 131 -10.12 1.96 -0.76
CA LEU A 131 -9.83 2.47 -2.10
C LEU A 131 -8.95 3.71 -1.96
N SER A 132 -7.71 3.60 -2.42
CA SER A 132 -6.71 4.67 -2.36
C SER A 132 -6.53 5.26 -3.75
N ILE A 133 -7.00 6.48 -3.96
CA ILE A 133 -6.94 7.17 -5.23
C ILE A 133 -5.78 8.16 -5.22
N SER A 134 -4.97 8.12 -6.26
CA SER A 134 -3.81 9.00 -6.41
C SER A 134 -4.23 10.40 -6.83
N LEU A 135 -3.77 11.43 -6.10
CA LEU A 135 -4.02 12.83 -6.45
C LEU A 135 -2.92 13.74 -5.89
N ASP A 136 -2.08 14.32 -6.76
CA ASP A 136 -0.81 14.95 -6.37
C ASP A 136 -0.85 16.48 -6.30
N GLY A 137 -2.02 17.08 -6.41
CA GLY A 137 -2.17 18.53 -6.36
C GLY A 137 -3.39 19.03 -7.14
N PRO A 138 -3.53 20.36 -7.32
CA PRO A 138 -4.58 20.96 -8.15
C PRO A 138 -4.47 20.50 -9.60
N LYS A 139 -5.52 20.72 -10.38
CA LYS A 139 -5.69 20.16 -11.74
C LYS A 139 -4.45 20.31 -12.63
N ILE A 140 -3.88 21.51 -12.70
CA ILE A 140 -2.72 21.78 -13.56
C ILE A 140 -1.49 20.98 -13.13
N VAL A 141 -1.29 20.78 -11.83
CA VAL A 141 -0.17 20.03 -11.26
C VAL A 141 -0.39 18.55 -11.45
N HIS A 142 -1.59 18.04 -11.09
CA HIS A 142 -1.90 16.62 -11.18
C HIS A 142 -1.82 16.11 -12.63
N ASP A 143 -2.48 16.81 -13.57
CA ASP A 143 -2.46 16.42 -14.99
C ASP A 143 -1.03 16.43 -15.57
N LYS A 144 -0.19 17.42 -15.16
CA LYS A 144 1.22 17.50 -15.54
C LYS A 144 2.02 16.31 -15.00
N VAL A 145 1.94 16.06 -13.70
CA VAL A 145 2.71 15.00 -13.01
C VAL A 145 2.32 13.61 -13.50
N ARG A 146 1.03 13.41 -13.82
CA ARG A 146 0.51 12.15 -14.35
C ARG A 146 0.70 11.99 -15.85
N GLU A 147 1.17 13.05 -16.53
CA GLU A 147 1.29 13.10 -17.99
C GLU A 147 -0.01 12.68 -18.70
N PHE A 148 -1.15 13.13 -18.13
CA PHE A 148 -2.47 12.76 -18.62
C PHE A 148 -3.48 13.92 -18.44
N LYS A 149 -3.85 14.58 -19.54
CA LYS A 149 -4.84 15.67 -19.51
C LYS A 149 -6.22 15.14 -19.09
N GLY A 150 -6.80 15.76 -18.06
CA GLY A 150 -8.12 15.39 -17.52
C GLY A 150 -8.05 14.28 -16.44
N ALA A 151 -6.87 13.87 -16.00
CA ALA A 151 -6.71 12.92 -14.89
C ALA A 151 -7.40 13.44 -13.62
N TYR A 152 -7.21 14.71 -13.30
CA TYR A 152 -7.83 15.35 -12.14
C TYR A 152 -9.35 15.23 -12.13
N ASP A 153 -10.00 15.58 -13.25
CA ASP A 153 -11.46 15.56 -13.35
C ASP A 153 -12.02 14.13 -13.16
N GLN A 154 -11.31 13.11 -13.65
CA GLN A 154 -11.69 11.70 -13.44
C GLN A 154 -11.58 11.30 -11.98
N VAL A 155 -10.53 11.74 -11.29
CA VAL A 155 -10.37 11.51 -9.84
C VAL A 155 -11.52 12.12 -9.06
N VAL A 156 -11.86 13.40 -9.33
CA VAL A 156 -12.99 14.09 -8.68
C VAL A 156 -14.29 13.33 -8.90
N ASN A 157 -14.57 12.94 -10.14
CA ASN A 157 -15.77 12.17 -10.46
C ASN A 157 -15.79 10.82 -9.72
N THR A 158 -14.66 10.14 -9.63
CA THR A 158 -14.56 8.86 -8.92
C THR A 158 -14.80 9.02 -7.42
N ILE A 159 -14.26 10.07 -6.79
CA ILE A 159 -14.50 10.36 -5.37
C ILE A 159 -15.98 10.59 -5.11
N ASN A 160 -16.63 11.45 -5.92
CA ASN A 160 -18.05 11.75 -5.78
C ASN A 160 -18.93 10.49 -5.91
N GLU A 161 -18.60 9.60 -6.84
CA GLU A 161 -19.33 8.35 -7.02
C GLU A 161 -19.10 7.34 -5.89
N MET A 162 -17.93 7.36 -5.26
CA MET A 162 -17.59 6.46 -4.17
C MET A 162 -18.04 6.96 -2.79
N GLU A 163 -18.41 8.23 -2.65
CA GLU A 163 -18.87 8.85 -1.41
C GLU A 163 -19.96 8.03 -0.72
N LYS A 164 -20.95 7.58 -1.47
CA LYS A 164 -22.10 6.81 -0.94
C LYS A 164 -21.73 5.52 -0.21
N TYR A 165 -20.56 4.94 -0.53
CA TYR A 165 -20.07 3.71 0.11
C TYR A 165 -19.31 3.97 1.42
N ARG A 166 -18.96 5.21 1.76
CA ARG A 166 -18.30 5.56 3.03
C ARG A 166 -19.16 5.28 4.27
N LYS A 167 -20.47 5.09 4.09
CA LYS A 167 -21.37 4.61 5.16
C LYS A 167 -21.16 3.13 5.50
N GLU A 168 -20.56 2.35 4.60
CA GLU A 168 -20.28 0.94 4.84
C GLU A 168 -19.17 0.78 5.88
N LYS A 169 -19.38 -0.10 6.85
CA LYS A 169 -18.48 -0.26 8.01
C LYS A 169 -17.11 -0.81 7.66
N ASN A 170 -17.01 -1.46 6.52
CA ASN A 170 -15.80 -2.11 6.01
C ASN A 170 -15.20 -1.41 4.79
N PHE A 171 -15.53 -0.13 4.55
CA PHE A 171 -14.99 0.62 3.43
C PHE A 171 -14.42 1.97 3.87
N PHE A 172 -13.25 2.32 3.33
CA PHE A 172 -12.62 3.63 3.46
C PHE A 172 -12.22 4.17 2.09
N LEU A 173 -12.48 5.46 1.87
CA LEU A 173 -12.07 6.21 0.69
C LEU A 173 -10.88 7.10 1.05
N ARG A 174 -9.73 6.89 0.42
CA ARG A 174 -8.48 7.58 0.70
C ARG A 174 -7.91 8.27 -0.53
N LEU A 175 -7.36 9.47 -0.36
CA LEU A 175 -6.45 10.08 -1.31
C LEU A 175 -4.99 9.78 -0.93
N ALA A 176 -4.12 9.76 -1.93
CA ALA A 176 -2.69 9.65 -1.74
C ALA A 176 -1.96 10.62 -2.68
N SER A 177 -1.16 11.52 -2.12
CA SER A 177 -0.27 12.43 -2.85
C SER A 177 1.17 12.05 -2.60
N VAL A 178 1.96 11.95 -3.66
CA VAL A 178 3.43 11.86 -3.54
C VAL A 178 3.99 13.28 -3.46
N LEU A 179 4.60 13.61 -2.33
CA LEU A 179 5.30 14.89 -2.15
C LEU A 179 6.61 14.86 -2.93
N THR A 180 6.73 15.76 -3.90
CA THR A 180 7.87 15.92 -4.80
C THR A 180 8.31 17.39 -4.85
N ALA A 181 9.44 17.68 -5.48
CA ALA A 181 9.87 19.05 -5.74
C ALA A 181 8.86 19.80 -6.65
N ASP A 182 8.19 19.10 -7.57
CA ASP A 182 7.24 19.70 -8.53
C ASP A 182 5.92 20.15 -7.90
N ASN A 183 5.47 19.51 -6.82
CA ASN A 183 4.16 19.81 -6.23
C ASN A 183 4.21 20.41 -4.81
N LYS A 184 5.39 20.47 -4.20
CA LYS A 184 5.56 20.90 -2.81
C LYS A 184 4.92 22.25 -2.49
N ASP A 185 5.01 23.21 -3.41
CA ASP A 185 4.52 24.58 -3.20
C ASP A 185 2.99 24.68 -3.35
N TYR A 186 2.35 23.71 -3.99
CA TYR A 186 0.89 23.64 -4.21
C TYR A 186 0.17 22.80 -3.17
N LEU A 187 0.84 21.79 -2.59
CA LEU A 187 0.20 20.84 -1.68
C LEU A 187 -0.43 21.49 -0.45
N PRO A 188 0.16 22.48 0.24
CA PRO A 188 -0.45 23.07 1.44
C PRO A 188 -1.86 23.61 1.17
N GLU A 189 -2.03 24.48 0.17
CA GLU A 189 -3.32 25.04 -0.22
C GLU A 189 -4.27 23.96 -0.76
N PHE A 190 -3.75 23.03 -1.56
CA PHE A 190 -4.54 21.95 -2.11
C PHE A 190 -5.14 21.04 -1.02
N LEU A 191 -4.40 20.77 0.06
CA LEU A 191 -4.90 20.00 1.18
C LEU A 191 -6.05 20.71 1.91
N GLU A 192 -6.06 22.04 1.96
CA GLU A 192 -7.20 22.80 2.49
C GLU A 192 -8.47 22.65 1.66
N GLN A 193 -8.32 22.51 0.34
CA GLN A 193 -9.43 22.21 -0.56
C GLN A 193 -9.95 20.79 -0.33
N THR A 194 -9.06 19.80 -0.25
CA THR A 194 -9.45 18.39 -0.07
C THR A 194 -9.96 18.04 1.32
N ASP A 195 -9.75 18.87 2.34
CA ASP A 195 -10.38 18.71 3.66
C ASP A 195 -11.90 18.72 3.61
N LYS A 196 -12.47 19.36 2.59
CA LYS A 196 -13.92 19.47 2.37
C LYS A 196 -14.48 18.31 1.54
N TRP A 197 -13.61 17.44 1.03
CA TRP A 197 -14.01 16.34 0.16
C TRP A 197 -14.50 15.14 0.96
N PRO A 198 -15.36 14.32 0.38
CA PRO A 198 -15.94 13.16 1.05
C PRO A 198 -14.94 11.99 1.13
N ILE A 199 -13.83 12.18 1.81
CA ILE A 199 -12.78 11.19 2.02
C ILE A 199 -12.57 10.91 3.51
N ASP A 200 -11.96 9.78 3.84
CA ASP A 200 -11.64 9.41 5.21
C ASP A 200 -10.24 9.84 5.63
N PHE A 201 -9.32 9.88 4.67
CA PHE A 201 -7.93 10.24 4.92
C PHE A 201 -7.25 10.67 3.62
N HIS A 202 -6.35 11.67 3.72
CA HIS A 202 -5.44 12.06 2.65
C HIS A 202 -4.01 11.75 3.08
N GLU A 203 -3.41 10.72 2.49
CA GLU A 203 -2.04 10.30 2.76
C GLU A 203 -1.04 11.17 2.00
N ILE A 204 0.01 11.60 2.69
CA ILE A 204 1.17 12.22 2.06
C ILE A 204 2.31 11.20 2.06
N ILE A 205 2.78 10.86 0.87
CA ILE A 205 3.88 9.92 0.65
C ILE A 205 5.11 10.74 0.27
N LEU A 206 6.23 10.55 0.95
CA LEU A 206 7.48 11.17 0.54
C LEU A 206 8.05 10.44 -0.67
N ILE A 207 8.41 11.18 -1.72
CA ILE A 207 9.07 10.60 -2.90
C ILE A 207 10.30 9.78 -2.51
N ARG A 208 10.51 8.65 -3.19
CA ARG A 208 11.60 7.71 -2.97
C ARG A 208 12.54 7.67 -4.17
N ASP A 209 13.66 6.96 -3.99
CA ASP A 209 14.62 6.68 -5.04
C ASP A 209 15.17 7.96 -5.71
N ILE A 210 15.31 9.01 -4.87
CA ILE A 210 15.96 10.29 -5.16
C ILE A 210 17.15 10.49 -4.20
N PRO A 211 18.10 11.40 -4.49
CA PRO A 211 19.21 11.69 -3.59
C PRO A 211 18.77 12.05 -2.17
N ASP A 212 19.48 11.56 -1.16
CA ASP A 212 19.19 11.80 0.26
C ASP A 212 19.05 13.31 0.58
N GLU A 213 19.86 14.17 -0.04
CA GLU A 213 19.78 15.63 0.14
C GLU A 213 18.46 16.21 -0.33
N GLU A 214 17.90 15.70 -1.42
CA GLU A 214 16.63 16.15 -1.94
C GLU A 214 15.48 15.69 -1.03
N GLN A 215 15.52 14.46 -0.53
CA GLN A 215 14.58 14.00 0.48
C GLN A 215 14.63 14.84 1.76
N LEU A 216 15.83 15.21 2.22
CA LEU A 216 16.02 16.06 3.39
C LEU A 216 15.46 17.47 3.21
N ARG A 217 15.54 18.04 2.00
CA ARG A 217 14.91 19.35 1.69
C ARG A 217 13.37 19.30 1.82
N LEU A 218 12.76 18.15 1.56
CA LEU A 218 11.31 17.94 1.69
C LEU A 218 10.88 17.55 3.11
N LYS A 219 11.81 17.21 4.01
CA LYS A 219 11.52 16.66 5.34
C LYS A 219 10.58 17.53 6.17
N SER A 220 10.92 18.80 6.35
CA SER A 220 10.12 19.72 7.20
C SER A 220 8.68 19.85 6.68
N MET A 221 8.53 19.96 5.37
CA MET A 221 7.22 20.00 4.75
C MET A 221 6.47 18.67 4.92
N TYR A 222 7.11 17.54 4.67
CA TYR A 222 6.53 16.23 4.89
C TYR A 222 6.01 16.04 6.32
N GLU A 223 6.81 16.46 7.33
CA GLU A 223 6.43 16.40 8.74
C GLU A 223 5.18 17.23 9.04
N ASN A 224 5.18 18.48 8.59
CA ASN A 224 4.06 19.41 8.82
C ASN A 224 2.78 18.94 8.14
N LEU A 225 2.85 18.55 6.87
CA LEU A 225 1.70 18.08 6.10
C LEU A 225 1.16 16.76 6.66
N SER A 226 2.04 15.82 7.02
CA SER A 226 1.64 14.53 7.57
C SER A 226 0.94 14.68 8.92
N LYS A 227 1.43 15.55 9.81
CA LYS A 227 0.79 15.87 11.09
C LYS A 227 -0.60 16.47 10.87
N ARG A 228 -0.69 17.49 10.01
CA ARG A 228 -1.96 18.11 9.64
C ARG A 228 -2.99 17.09 9.12
N GLN A 229 -2.59 16.21 8.23
CA GLN A 229 -3.49 15.22 7.66
C GLN A 229 -3.98 14.18 8.68
N GLN A 230 -3.18 13.82 9.65
CA GLN A 230 -3.64 12.98 10.77
C GLN A 230 -4.74 13.67 11.59
N GLU A 231 -4.59 14.94 11.87
CA GLU A 231 -5.56 15.73 12.62
C GLU A 231 -6.88 15.90 11.85
N LYS A 232 -6.83 16.01 10.52
CA LYS A 232 -7.98 16.20 9.63
C LYS A 232 -8.68 14.89 9.23
N SER A 233 -8.04 13.75 9.42
CA SER A 233 -8.63 12.46 9.04
C SER A 233 -9.93 12.16 9.79
N SER A 234 -10.82 11.38 9.17
CA SER A 234 -12.10 10.99 9.80
C SER A 234 -11.87 10.23 11.12
N LEU A 235 -12.82 10.36 12.05
CA LEU A 235 -12.75 9.66 13.35
C LEU A 235 -12.71 8.14 13.16
N ASN A 236 -13.45 7.62 12.18
CA ASN A 236 -13.47 6.20 11.87
C ASN A 236 -12.10 5.72 11.40
N TRP A 237 -11.43 6.50 10.52
CA TRP A 237 -10.08 6.21 10.08
C TRP A 237 -9.09 6.22 11.26
N ARG A 238 -9.07 7.26 12.07
CA ARG A 238 -8.16 7.37 13.23
C ARG A 238 -8.30 6.21 14.22
N LYS A 239 -9.53 5.71 14.41
CA LYS A 239 -9.80 4.55 15.29
C LYS A 239 -9.54 3.21 14.61
N SER A 240 -9.34 3.18 13.30
CA SER A 240 -8.99 1.96 12.57
C SER A 240 -7.58 1.51 12.89
N PHE A 241 -7.27 0.26 12.65
CA PHE A 241 -5.91 -0.25 12.80
C PHE A 241 -4.96 0.40 11.78
N ASN A 242 -5.46 0.66 10.55
CA ASN A 242 -4.69 1.37 9.54
C ASN A 242 -4.34 2.79 10.01
N GLY A 243 -5.29 3.55 10.53
CA GLY A 243 -5.04 4.90 11.05
C GLY A 243 -3.94 4.94 12.11
N LYS A 244 -3.94 3.98 13.04
CA LYS A 244 -2.89 3.85 14.06
C LYS A 244 -1.52 3.50 13.44
N ILE A 245 -1.49 2.66 12.41
CA ILE A 245 -0.25 2.34 11.67
C ILE A 245 0.28 3.59 10.97
N PHE A 246 -0.58 4.37 10.29
CA PHE A 246 -0.16 5.56 9.56
C PHE A 246 0.41 6.64 10.48
N GLU A 247 -0.20 6.86 11.66
CA GLU A 247 0.35 7.77 12.66
C GLU A 247 1.80 7.42 13.01
N ARG A 248 2.09 6.13 13.14
CA ARG A 248 3.45 5.67 13.45
C ARG A 248 4.38 5.73 12.26
N LEU A 249 3.86 5.39 11.08
CA LEU A 249 4.62 5.44 9.83
C LEU A 249 5.23 6.83 9.61
N TYR A 250 4.47 7.90 9.85
CA TYR A 250 4.99 9.24 9.72
C TYR A 250 6.15 9.53 10.69
N LYS A 251 5.98 9.16 11.96
CA LYS A 251 7.04 9.29 12.98
C LYS A 251 8.27 8.45 12.61
N GLU A 252 8.05 7.27 12.06
CA GLU A 252 9.11 6.37 11.63
C GLU A 252 9.87 6.91 10.42
N THR A 253 9.18 7.48 9.44
CA THR A 253 9.78 8.11 8.27
C THR A 253 10.70 9.27 8.68
N ILE A 254 10.26 10.12 9.60
CA ILE A 254 11.11 11.21 10.13
C ILE A 254 12.36 10.68 10.82
N LYS A 255 12.25 9.65 11.67
CA LYS A 255 13.41 9.02 12.29
C LYS A 255 14.44 8.52 11.26
N ARG A 256 13.95 7.95 10.14
CA ARG A 256 14.81 7.44 9.07
C ARG A 256 15.52 8.56 8.31
N LEU A 257 14.82 9.64 8.03
CA LEU A 257 15.39 10.85 7.43
C LEU A 257 16.46 11.47 8.34
N ASP A 258 16.28 11.42 9.66
CA ASP A 258 17.25 11.87 10.65
C ASP A 258 18.42 10.89 10.86
N LYS A 259 18.45 9.78 10.11
CA LYS A 259 19.42 8.69 10.31
C LYS A 259 19.47 8.22 11.77
N ASN A 260 18.35 8.35 12.49
CA ASN A 260 18.23 7.94 13.88
C ASN A 260 18.27 6.41 13.98
N LYS A 261 19.26 5.87 14.69
CA LYS A 261 19.45 4.43 14.89
C LYS A 261 18.29 3.73 15.62
N ASN A 262 17.38 4.51 16.24
CA ASN A 262 16.21 3.99 16.94
C ASN A 262 14.99 3.77 16.02
N HIS A 263 15.13 3.81 14.71
CA HIS A 263 14.06 3.40 13.79
C HIS A 263 13.79 1.89 13.90
N SER A 264 12.58 1.46 13.47
CA SER A 264 12.21 0.05 13.45
C SER A 264 13.05 -0.70 12.41
N LYS A 265 13.48 -1.92 12.74
CA LYS A 265 14.23 -2.77 11.79
C LYS A 265 13.33 -3.17 10.63
N CYS A 266 13.82 -3.07 9.41
CA CYS A 266 13.08 -3.45 8.22
C CYS A 266 12.76 -4.96 8.21
N VAL A 267 11.55 -5.30 7.81
CA VAL A 267 11.05 -6.69 7.73
C VAL A 267 10.84 -7.16 6.28
N ALA A 268 11.39 -6.44 5.32
CA ALA A 268 11.33 -6.80 3.90
C ALA A 268 12.01 -8.16 3.64
N GLY A 269 11.39 -9.00 2.81
CA GLY A 269 11.86 -10.36 2.52
C GLY A 269 11.61 -11.39 3.63
N ASP A 270 11.09 -10.96 4.80
CA ASP A 270 10.64 -11.84 5.88
C ASP A 270 9.12 -11.74 6.04
N ARG A 271 8.61 -10.59 6.49
CA ARG A 271 7.17 -10.38 6.77
C ARG A 271 6.47 -9.55 5.72
N PHE A 272 7.23 -8.90 4.87
CA PHE A 272 6.79 -8.08 3.76
C PHE A 272 7.33 -8.65 2.45
N VAL A 273 6.47 -8.69 1.41
CA VAL A 273 6.79 -9.25 0.10
C VAL A 273 5.99 -8.56 -1.00
N GLU A 274 6.55 -8.57 -2.20
CA GLU A 274 5.96 -8.05 -3.42
C GLU A 274 5.91 -9.13 -4.49
N ILE A 275 4.78 -9.23 -5.20
CA ILE A 275 4.59 -10.20 -6.27
C ILE A 275 4.20 -9.45 -7.55
N PHE A 276 5.00 -9.60 -8.58
CA PHE A 276 4.87 -8.90 -9.85
C PHE A 276 3.97 -9.65 -10.84
N PRO A 277 3.49 -8.98 -11.92
CA PRO A 277 2.52 -9.57 -12.86
C PRO A 277 3.02 -10.84 -13.58
N ASP A 278 4.33 -10.99 -13.73
CA ASP A 278 4.99 -12.16 -14.32
C ASP A 278 5.31 -13.26 -13.31
N GLY A 279 4.83 -13.12 -12.07
CA GLY A 279 5.06 -14.05 -10.98
C GLY A 279 6.37 -13.82 -10.23
N LEU A 280 7.19 -12.84 -10.61
CA LEU A 280 8.43 -12.55 -9.91
C LEU A 280 8.12 -12.10 -8.47
N VAL A 281 8.83 -12.67 -7.50
CA VAL A 281 8.68 -12.35 -6.08
C VAL A 281 9.90 -11.59 -5.61
N ARG A 282 9.67 -10.41 -5.04
CA ARG A 282 10.72 -9.56 -4.46
C ARG A 282 10.47 -9.30 -2.98
N GLY A 283 11.56 -9.16 -2.26
CA GLY A 283 11.50 -8.71 -0.86
C GLY A 283 11.29 -7.21 -0.74
N CYS A 284 11.65 -6.43 -1.77
CA CYS A 284 11.55 -4.96 -1.76
C CYS A 284 11.68 -4.39 -3.18
N GLU A 285 11.04 -3.24 -3.44
CA GLU A 285 11.09 -2.50 -4.71
C GLU A 285 12.05 -1.29 -4.72
N VAL A 286 12.74 -1.03 -3.61
CA VAL A 286 13.66 0.11 -3.53
C VAL A 286 14.85 -0.08 -4.48
N GLU A 287 15.13 0.92 -5.33
CA GLU A 287 16.10 0.84 -6.44
C GLU A 287 17.47 0.30 -5.99
N LYS A 288 18.03 0.84 -4.93
CA LYS A 288 19.34 0.41 -4.40
C LYS A 288 19.41 -1.06 -3.95
N LEU A 289 18.28 -1.75 -3.79
CA LEU A 289 18.22 -3.17 -3.46
C LEU A 289 17.67 -4.02 -4.60
N TRP A 290 17.35 -3.40 -5.74
CA TRP A 290 16.63 -4.05 -6.83
C TRP A 290 17.27 -5.33 -7.33
N ASP A 291 18.58 -5.32 -7.57
CA ASP A 291 19.31 -6.47 -8.14
C ASP A 291 19.31 -7.69 -7.21
N ILE A 292 19.33 -7.46 -5.89
CA ILE A 292 19.38 -8.52 -4.88
C ILE A 292 18.01 -8.87 -4.30
N SER A 293 16.97 -8.06 -4.55
CA SER A 293 15.66 -8.18 -3.92
C SER A 293 14.81 -9.34 -4.45
N THR A 294 15.13 -9.90 -5.62
CA THR A 294 14.43 -11.07 -6.17
C THR A 294 14.68 -12.29 -5.31
N ILE A 295 13.64 -12.78 -4.65
CA ILE A 295 13.70 -13.92 -3.72
C ILE A 295 13.08 -15.20 -4.26
N GLY A 296 12.32 -15.12 -5.35
CA GLY A 296 11.70 -16.27 -6.01
C GLY A 296 10.80 -15.91 -7.17
N LYS A 297 10.07 -16.87 -7.65
CA LYS A 297 9.03 -16.72 -8.69
C LYS A 297 7.85 -17.61 -8.36
N VAL A 298 6.65 -17.09 -8.50
CA VAL A 298 5.42 -17.85 -8.44
C VAL A 298 5.26 -18.61 -9.75
N GLU A 299 5.20 -19.93 -9.67
CA GLU A 299 4.89 -20.84 -10.75
C GLU A 299 3.65 -21.66 -10.36
N LYS A 300 3.12 -22.50 -11.26
CA LYS A 300 2.01 -23.41 -10.93
C LYS A 300 2.35 -24.20 -9.65
N ASN A 301 1.48 -24.13 -8.64
CA ASN A 301 1.58 -24.80 -7.34
C ASN A 301 2.58 -24.22 -6.31
N PHE A 302 3.17 -23.04 -6.54
CA PHE A 302 4.00 -22.40 -5.52
C PHE A 302 3.15 -21.56 -4.55
N ASP A 303 3.42 -21.76 -3.25
CA ASP A 303 2.87 -20.92 -2.18
C ASP A 303 3.92 -19.89 -1.75
N ILE A 304 3.49 -18.66 -1.48
CA ILE A 304 4.37 -17.57 -1.09
C ILE A 304 5.13 -17.86 0.23
N VAL A 305 4.54 -18.66 1.10
CA VAL A 305 5.18 -19.05 2.37
C VAL A 305 6.42 -19.89 2.11
N ASP A 306 6.39 -20.78 1.12
CA ASP A 306 7.53 -21.62 0.79
C ASP A 306 8.68 -20.79 0.21
N ILE A 307 8.37 -19.78 -0.61
CA ILE A 307 9.37 -18.82 -1.11
C ILE A 307 10.02 -18.04 0.04
N LEU A 308 9.22 -17.51 0.97
CA LEU A 308 9.74 -16.74 2.11
C LEU A 308 10.57 -17.57 3.10
N LYS A 309 10.38 -18.90 3.14
CA LYS A 309 11.20 -19.82 3.93
C LYS A 309 12.50 -20.21 3.25
N SER A 310 12.69 -19.87 1.98
CA SER A 310 13.90 -20.20 1.24
C SER A 310 15.16 -19.55 1.81
N LYS A 311 16.32 -20.12 1.50
CA LYS A 311 17.62 -19.52 1.87
C LYS A 311 17.77 -18.13 1.27
N LYS A 312 17.38 -17.94 0.00
CA LYS A 312 17.47 -16.68 -0.73
C LYS A 312 16.68 -15.56 -0.03
N ALA A 313 15.43 -15.83 0.37
CA ALA A 313 14.62 -14.86 1.13
C ALA A 313 15.25 -14.52 2.49
N LYS A 314 15.73 -15.51 3.22
CA LYS A 314 16.39 -15.31 4.51
C LYS A 314 17.67 -14.49 4.41
N ASP A 315 18.47 -14.71 3.38
CA ASP A 315 19.70 -13.95 3.13
C ASP A 315 19.38 -12.51 2.77
N PHE A 316 18.39 -12.27 1.90
CA PHE A 316 17.88 -10.92 1.61
C PHE A 316 17.36 -10.21 2.88
N ALA A 317 16.55 -10.89 3.69
CA ALA A 317 16.01 -10.31 4.92
C ALA A 317 17.09 -9.88 5.92
N LYS A 318 18.24 -10.56 5.99
CA LYS A 318 19.39 -10.13 6.82
C LYS A 318 19.97 -8.79 6.34
N ILE A 319 20.05 -8.60 5.01
CA ILE A 319 20.52 -7.35 4.42
C ILE A 319 19.50 -6.24 4.68
N ALA A 320 18.23 -6.50 4.40
CA ALA A 320 17.14 -5.55 4.55
C ALA A 320 16.98 -5.03 5.99
N LYS A 321 17.30 -5.83 7.01
CA LYS A 321 17.23 -5.44 8.43
C LYS A 321 17.95 -4.14 8.76
N ASN A 322 19.04 -3.84 8.04
CA ASN A 322 19.86 -2.66 8.26
C ASN A 322 19.47 -1.49 7.36
N CYS A 323 18.42 -1.64 6.55
CA CYS A 323 17.96 -0.59 5.64
C CYS A 323 17.27 0.55 6.40
N SER A 324 17.61 1.78 6.06
CA SER A 324 17.04 3.02 6.61
C SER A 324 16.19 3.80 5.61
N CYS A 325 15.76 3.17 4.50
CA CYS A 325 14.96 3.83 3.47
C CYS A 325 13.57 4.26 4.00
N THR A 326 12.93 5.17 3.27
CA THR A 326 11.62 5.72 3.60
C THR A 326 10.45 4.94 2.99
N PHE A 327 10.66 3.73 2.46
CA PHE A 327 9.62 2.93 1.83
C PHE A 327 8.46 2.65 2.80
N GLU A 328 7.34 3.33 2.58
CA GLU A 328 6.23 3.39 3.52
C GLU A 328 5.58 2.03 3.79
N CYS A 329 5.42 1.18 2.78
CA CYS A 329 4.74 -0.11 2.94
C CYS A 329 5.55 -1.07 3.83
N ALA A 330 6.85 -1.21 3.58
CA ALA A 330 7.72 -2.04 4.42
C ALA A 330 7.88 -1.45 5.82
N ASN A 331 7.95 -0.11 5.92
CA ASN A 331 8.07 0.59 7.20
C ASN A 331 6.79 0.48 8.04
N ALA A 332 5.62 0.56 7.43
CA ALA A 332 4.34 0.39 8.11
C ALA A 332 4.27 -0.95 8.84
N ILE A 333 4.58 -2.05 8.16
CA ILE A 333 4.58 -3.37 8.81
C ILE A 333 5.76 -3.54 9.79
N SER A 334 6.91 -2.90 9.54
CA SER A 334 8.03 -2.93 10.47
C SER A 334 7.67 -2.34 11.83
N THR A 335 6.85 -1.27 11.85
CA THR A 335 6.37 -0.67 13.12
C THR A 335 5.49 -1.60 13.93
N VAL A 336 4.72 -2.48 13.31
CA VAL A 336 3.86 -3.47 13.98
C VAL A 336 4.71 -4.51 14.72
N TYR A 337 5.87 -4.88 14.17
CA TYR A 337 6.78 -5.88 14.75
C TYR A 337 7.85 -5.28 15.66
N ASP A 338 7.89 -3.98 15.83
CA ASP A 338 8.73 -3.33 16.82
C ASP A 338 8.03 -3.33 18.19
N LYS A 339 8.57 -4.12 19.11
CA LYS A 339 8.01 -4.29 20.48
C LYS A 339 7.80 -2.95 21.19
N ARG A 340 8.62 -1.94 20.92
CA ARG A 340 8.51 -0.58 21.51
C ARG A 340 7.19 0.10 21.16
N ASN A 341 6.52 -0.36 20.10
CA ASN A 341 5.27 0.22 19.62
C ASN A 341 4.00 -0.49 20.14
N TRP A 342 4.12 -1.62 20.83
CA TRP A 342 2.96 -2.47 21.15
C TRP A 342 1.94 -1.82 22.07
N SER A 343 2.41 -1.07 23.10
CA SER A 343 1.50 -0.37 24.02
C SER A 343 0.50 0.55 23.37
N SER A 344 0.74 0.97 22.16
CA SER A 344 -0.07 1.94 21.42
C SER A 344 -0.97 1.30 20.36
N PHE A 345 -0.85 0.00 20.12
CA PHE A 345 -1.82 -0.77 19.34
C PHE A 345 -2.94 -1.36 20.21
N LEU A 346 -2.69 -1.45 21.51
CA LEU A 346 -3.66 -1.85 22.53
C LEU A 346 -4.55 -0.66 22.90
#